data_7485a3a0e7d5c50411be40147ad51b78
#
_entry.id   7485a3a0e7d5c50411be40147ad51b78
#
_cell.length_a   1.000
_cell.length_b   1.000
_cell.length_c   1.000
_cell.angle_alpha   90.00
_cell.angle_beta   90.00
_cell.angle_gamma   90.00
#
_symmetry.space_group_name_H-M   'P 1'
#
loop_
_entity.id
_entity.type
_entity.pdbx_description
1 polymer ?
#
loop_
_entity_poly.entity_id
_entity_poly.type
_entity_poly.pdbx_seq_one_letter_code
_entity_poly.pdbx_strand_id
1 'polypeptide(L)'
;VAAGMAFVLPQSSTSYAPTLGNADFAIIDPSLIVEFDTWNNQNYNDINDDHIAILKDGSSDHNVNSLLNPISLGNIEDGNWHTTTINWDPLAQNLTIDFDGVQVAILNYDIVQNIFNNNSAVYWGFTATTGGSNNNQSVRFSNTTTFNPINDLVICETDTVTIDSPVSTNSYLWSPNVSINDNTIESPDFNPLITTTYYFTGTNSFGCLVKDTFQITVNNLPAVNAGNDQIVCDGDSATLN
;
A
#
# COMPACT_ATOMS: atom_id res chain seq x y z
N VAL A 1 -30.54 -7.33 9.62
CA VAL A 1 -29.33 -7.93 9.06
C VAL A 1 -29.12 -7.39 7.68
N ALA A 2 -27.99 -6.77 7.48
CA ALA A 2 -27.62 -5.98 6.32
C ALA A 2 -27.63 -6.78 5.00
N ALA A 3 -27.98 -6.12 3.92
CA ALA A 3 -27.64 -6.52 2.57
C ALA A 3 -26.60 -5.51 2.07
N GLY A 4 -25.35 -5.90 2.02
CA GLY A 4 -24.25 -5.03 1.64
C GLY A 4 -22.99 -5.82 1.31
N MET A 5 -21.97 -5.13 0.85
CA MET A 5 -20.64 -5.68 0.62
C MET A 5 -19.58 -4.76 1.24
N ALA A 6 -18.43 -5.31 1.53
CA ALA A 6 -17.30 -4.53 1.97
C ALA A 6 -16.01 -4.96 1.29
N PHE A 7 -15.17 -4.00 0.94
CA PHE A 7 -13.76 -4.22 0.68
C PHE A 7 -13.02 -4.20 2.01
N VAL A 8 -12.20 -5.20 2.26
CA VAL A 8 -11.53 -5.38 3.55
C VAL A 8 -10.04 -5.58 3.35
N LEU A 9 -9.24 -4.88 4.14
CA LEU A 9 -7.80 -5.08 4.27
C LEU A 9 -7.50 -5.69 5.65
N PRO A 10 -7.42 -7.01 5.81
CA PRO A 10 -7.01 -7.66 7.04
C PRO A 10 -5.50 -7.84 7.11
N GLN A 11 -4.95 -7.86 8.34
CA GLN A 11 -3.53 -8.13 8.56
C GLN A 11 -3.17 -9.62 8.45
N SER A 12 -4.12 -10.53 8.60
CA SER A 12 -3.89 -11.97 8.54
C SER A 12 -4.65 -12.64 7.41
N SER A 13 -4.05 -13.71 6.84
CA SER A 13 -4.62 -14.49 5.72
C SER A 13 -5.69 -15.51 6.14
N THR A 14 -6.26 -15.39 7.33
CA THR A 14 -7.22 -16.35 7.81
C THR A 14 -8.47 -16.35 6.97
N SER A 15 -8.93 -17.53 6.57
CA SER A 15 -10.28 -17.73 6.05
C SER A 15 -11.26 -17.47 7.18
N TYR A 16 -11.84 -16.29 7.21
CA TYR A 16 -12.92 -15.99 8.14
C TYR A 16 -14.17 -16.71 7.66
N ALA A 17 -14.60 -17.72 8.41
CA ALA A 17 -15.87 -18.35 8.14
C ALA A 17 -16.99 -17.40 8.56
N PRO A 18 -17.93 -17.06 7.65
CA PRO A 18 -19.05 -16.20 8.00
C PRO A 18 -19.86 -16.86 9.13
N THR A 19 -20.02 -16.15 10.22
CA THR A 19 -20.96 -16.55 11.27
C THR A 19 -22.32 -15.97 10.92
N LEU A 20 -23.32 -16.85 10.74
CA LEU A 20 -24.68 -16.45 10.45
C LEU A 20 -25.17 -15.42 11.45
N GLY A 21 -25.52 -14.22 10.99
CA GLY A 21 -26.24 -13.21 11.75
C GLY A 21 -25.52 -11.94 12.15
N ASN A 22 -24.23 -11.80 11.83
CA ASN A 22 -23.49 -10.53 11.97
C ASN A 22 -22.96 -10.09 10.61
N ALA A 23 -22.67 -8.80 10.46
CA ALA A 23 -21.92 -8.32 9.30
C ALA A 23 -20.68 -9.19 9.11
N ASP A 24 -20.42 -9.64 7.89
CA ASP A 24 -19.43 -10.68 7.60
C ASP A 24 -17.98 -10.30 7.93
N PHE A 25 -17.72 -9.06 8.30
CA PHE A 25 -16.40 -8.58 8.70
C PHE A 25 -16.23 -8.36 10.21
N ALA A 26 -17.27 -8.62 11.03
CA ALA A 26 -17.28 -8.36 12.48
C ALA A 26 -16.20 -9.06 13.31
N ILE A 27 -15.48 -10.02 12.73
CA ILE A 27 -14.39 -10.77 13.40
C ILE A 27 -13.03 -10.49 12.81
N ILE A 28 -12.94 -9.55 11.84
CA ILE A 28 -11.71 -9.26 11.12
C ILE A 28 -10.97 -8.11 11.82
N ASP A 29 -10.11 -8.44 12.75
CA ASP A 29 -9.35 -7.50 13.57
C ASP A 29 -7.86 -7.95 13.63
N PRO A 30 -6.88 -7.05 13.34
CA PRO A 30 -7.04 -5.67 12.85
C PRO A 30 -7.43 -5.62 11.36
N SER A 31 -8.22 -4.64 10.99
CA SER A 31 -8.64 -4.44 9.59
C SER A 31 -9.03 -3.00 9.28
N LEU A 32 -8.88 -2.63 8.00
CA LEU A 32 -9.58 -1.49 7.40
C LEU A 32 -10.74 -2.03 6.56
N ILE A 33 -11.89 -1.38 6.66
CA ILE A 33 -13.12 -1.79 6.00
C ILE A 33 -13.68 -0.60 5.22
N VAL A 34 -13.94 -0.80 3.94
CA VAL A 34 -14.74 0.11 3.12
C VAL A 34 -16.06 -0.59 2.84
N GLU A 35 -17.08 -0.15 3.51
CA GLU A 35 -18.42 -0.73 3.45
C GLU A 35 -19.26 -0.05 2.37
N PHE A 36 -20.04 -0.84 1.66
CA PHE A 36 -21.11 -0.42 0.76
C PHE A 36 -22.37 -1.07 1.27
N ASP A 37 -23.18 -0.33 2.02
CA ASP A 37 -24.40 -0.84 2.66
C ASP A 37 -25.64 -0.33 1.91
N THR A 38 -26.54 -1.28 1.62
CA THR A 38 -27.79 -1.04 0.92
C THR A 38 -29.01 -1.29 1.83
N TRP A 39 -28.79 -1.40 3.15
CA TRP A 39 -29.83 -1.66 4.11
C TRP A 39 -29.65 -0.86 5.40
N ASN A 40 -30.67 -0.11 5.78
CA ASN A 40 -30.64 0.69 7.01
C ASN A 40 -30.83 -0.19 8.27
N ASN A 41 -29.75 -0.35 9.02
CA ASN A 41 -29.72 -0.97 10.34
C ASN A 41 -29.65 0.12 11.43
N GLN A 42 -30.77 0.61 11.88
CA GLN A 42 -30.84 1.70 12.87
C GLN A 42 -30.00 1.44 14.13
N ASN A 43 -29.80 0.19 14.50
CA ASN A 43 -28.98 -0.21 15.65
C ASN A 43 -27.47 -0.03 15.44
N TYR A 44 -27.04 0.16 14.20
CA TYR A 44 -25.65 0.41 13.82
C TYR A 44 -25.40 1.84 13.34
N ASN A 45 -26.41 2.70 13.54
CA ASN A 45 -26.36 4.12 13.20
C ASN A 45 -26.22 4.41 11.71
N ASP A 46 -26.84 3.56 10.88
CA ASP A 46 -26.89 3.75 9.44
C ASP A 46 -27.75 4.97 9.08
N ILE A 47 -27.45 5.55 7.93
CA ILE A 47 -28.32 6.53 7.27
C ILE A 47 -29.41 5.83 6.45
N ASN A 48 -30.43 6.58 6.01
CA ASN A 48 -31.55 5.99 5.29
C ASN A 48 -31.22 5.56 3.84
N ASP A 49 -30.25 6.20 3.24
CA ASP A 49 -29.82 5.94 1.85
C ASP A 49 -28.78 4.82 1.82
N ASP A 50 -28.65 4.18 0.66
CA ASP A 50 -27.47 3.34 0.42
C ASP A 50 -26.22 4.21 0.57
N HIS A 51 -25.20 3.65 1.20
CA HIS A 51 -24.08 4.47 1.65
C HIS A 51 -22.74 3.75 1.61
N ILE A 52 -21.70 4.55 1.64
CA ILE A 52 -20.33 4.13 1.88
C ILE A 52 -19.88 4.63 3.26
N ALA A 53 -19.14 3.79 3.99
CA ALA A 53 -18.47 4.16 5.22
C ALA A 53 -17.07 3.56 5.29
N ILE A 54 -16.19 4.17 6.11
CA ILE A 54 -14.86 3.62 6.39
C ILE A 54 -14.80 3.29 7.86
N LEU A 55 -14.62 2.01 8.16
CA LEU A 55 -14.61 1.43 9.49
C LEU A 55 -13.28 0.69 9.71
N LYS A 56 -13.03 0.27 10.94
CA LYS A 56 -11.86 -0.55 11.29
C LYS A 56 -12.21 -1.63 12.32
N ASP A 57 -11.31 -2.59 12.43
CA ASP A 57 -11.29 -3.60 13.50
C ASP A 57 -12.61 -4.36 13.64
N GLY A 58 -13.19 -4.74 12.48
CA GLY A 58 -14.40 -5.55 12.43
C GLY A 58 -15.69 -4.85 12.86
N SER A 59 -15.69 -3.53 13.04
CA SER A 59 -16.90 -2.81 13.43
C SER A 59 -17.87 -2.66 12.26
N SER A 60 -19.16 -2.79 12.55
CA SER A 60 -20.26 -2.42 11.67
C SER A 60 -21.10 -1.26 12.26
N ASP A 61 -20.73 -0.74 13.43
CA ASP A 61 -21.42 0.38 14.08
C ASP A 61 -20.70 1.69 13.75
N HIS A 62 -21.40 2.58 13.08
CA HIS A 62 -20.86 3.85 12.63
C HIS A 62 -20.54 4.85 13.76
N ASN A 63 -20.88 4.53 15.00
CA ASN A 63 -20.41 5.24 16.19
C ASN A 63 -19.23 4.55 16.89
N VAL A 64 -18.84 3.34 16.44
CA VAL A 64 -17.77 2.55 17.06
C VAL A 64 -16.75 2.16 16.00
N ASN A 65 -15.48 2.58 16.18
CA ASN A 65 -14.40 2.32 15.23
C ASN A 65 -14.68 2.86 13.81
N SER A 66 -15.52 3.87 13.67
CA SER A 66 -15.74 4.57 12.42
C SER A 66 -14.63 5.57 12.18
N LEU A 67 -14.00 5.50 11.01
CA LEU A 67 -12.98 6.45 10.56
C LEU A 67 -13.59 7.54 9.67
N LEU A 68 -14.69 7.21 9.00
CA LEU A 68 -15.49 8.15 8.22
C LEU A 68 -16.95 7.78 8.36
N ASN A 69 -17.78 8.77 8.74
CA ASN A 69 -19.20 8.58 8.85
C ASN A 69 -19.86 8.22 7.51
N PRO A 70 -21.01 7.54 7.53
CA PRO A 70 -21.72 7.16 6.31
C PRO A 70 -21.96 8.35 5.38
N ILE A 71 -21.67 8.14 4.10
CA ILE A 71 -21.90 9.10 3.02
C ILE A 71 -22.90 8.49 2.06
N SER A 72 -24.02 9.18 1.81
CA SER A 72 -25.05 8.72 0.89
C SER A 72 -24.50 8.58 -0.52
N LEU A 73 -24.80 7.44 -1.17
CA LEU A 73 -24.56 7.17 -2.58
C LEU A 73 -25.87 7.21 -3.40
N GLY A 74 -27.00 7.51 -2.74
CA GLY A 74 -28.32 7.35 -3.32
C GLY A 74 -28.73 5.87 -3.40
N ASN A 75 -29.44 5.45 -4.43
CA ASN A 75 -29.78 4.04 -4.64
C ASN A 75 -28.73 3.39 -5.56
N ILE A 76 -27.94 2.45 -5.02
CA ILE A 76 -26.96 1.67 -5.76
C ILE A 76 -27.41 0.24 -6.06
N GLU A 77 -28.63 -0.11 -5.68
CA GLU A 77 -29.31 -1.37 -6.05
C GLU A 77 -30.14 -1.22 -7.35
N ASP A 78 -29.67 -0.42 -8.27
CA ASP A 78 -30.36 -0.04 -9.52
C ASP A 78 -30.20 -1.09 -10.66
N GLY A 79 -29.43 -2.16 -10.40
CA GLY A 79 -29.14 -3.22 -11.37
C GLY A 79 -28.02 -2.92 -12.36
N ASN A 80 -27.35 -1.79 -12.21
CA ASN A 80 -26.19 -1.40 -13.00
C ASN A 80 -24.86 -1.80 -12.31
N TRP A 81 -23.78 -1.74 -13.07
CA TRP A 81 -22.42 -1.80 -12.52
C TRP A 81 -21.98 -0.41 -12.09
N HIS A 82 -21.56 -0.28 -10.85
CA HIS A 82 -20.90 0.91 -10.33
C HIS A 82 -19.40 0.70 -10.28
N THR A 83 -18.63 1.74 -10.52
CA THR A 83 -17.17 1.70 -10.49
C THR A 83 -16.66 2.41 -9.24
N THR A 84 -15.90 1.69 -8.43
CA THR A 84 -15.23 2.27 -7.27
C THR A 84 -13.72 2.22 -7.43
N THR A 85 -13.05 3.34 -7.19
CA THR A 85 -11.60 3.42 -7.09
C THR A 85 -11.22 3.71 -5.65
N ILE A 86 -10.45 2.82 -5.03
CA ILE A 86 -9.90 2.99 -3.68
C ILE A 86 -8.40 3.19 -3.84
N ASN A 87 -7.88 4.34 -3.42
CA ASN A 87 -6.48 4.69 -3.55
C ASN A 87 -5.89 5.12 -2.22
N TRP A 88 -4.76 4.52 -1.85
CA TRP A 88 -3.97 4.87 -0.69
C TRP A 88 -2.66 5.56 -1.12
N ASP A 89 -2.42 6.78 -0.63
CA ASP A 89 -1.13 7.48 -0.76
C ASP A 89 -0.37 7.36 0.58
N PRO A 90 0.68 6.55 0.66
CA PRO A 90 1.42 6.33 1.91
C PRO A 90 2.24 7.56 2.34
N LEU A 91 2.60 8.45 1.42
CA LEU A 91 3.36 9.66 1.75
C LEU A 91 2.44 10.77 2.28
N ALA A 92 1.28 10.92 1.68
CA ALA A 92 0.27 11.87 2.14
C ALA A 92 -0.56 11.29 3.30
N GLN A 93 -0.45 9.98 3.58
CA GLN A 93 -1.24 9.25 4.58
C GLN A 93 -2.73 9.48 4.39
N ASN A 94 -3.18 9.43 3.14
CA ASN A 94 -4.58 9.60 2.83
C ASN A 94 -5.15 8.46 1.97
N LEU A 95 -6.38 8.10 2.28
CA LEU A 95 -7.20 7.17 1.51
C LEU A 95 -8.27 7.98 0.79
N THR A 96 -8.34 7.85 -0.53
CA THR A 96 -9.38 8.46 -1.34
C THR A 96 -10.26 7.39 -1.96
N ILE A 97 -11.55 7.68 -2.07
CA ILE A 97 -12.51 6.79 -2.72
C ILE A 97 -13.30 7.60 -3.74
N ASP A 98 -13.25 7.13 -4.99
CA ASP A 98 -14.10 7.63 -6.05
C ASP A 98 -15.20 6.61 -6.33
N PHE A 99 -16.41 7.07 -6.52
CA PHE A 99 -17.56 6.27 -6.92
C PHE A 99 -18.15 6.85 -8.20
N ASP A 100 -18.21 6.03 -9.25
CA ASP A 100 -18.62 6.42 -10.62
C ASP A 100 -17.90 7.68 -11.13
N GLY A 101 -16.60 7.78 -10.83
CA GLY A 101 -15.75 8.89 -11.28
C GLY A 101 -15.90 10.18 -10.45
N VAL A 102 -16.66 10.14 -9.36
CA VAL A 102 -16.79 11.25 -8.41
C VAL A 102 -16.09 10.89 -7.11
N GLN A 103 -15.20 11.76 -6.63
CA GLN A 103 -14.57 11.56 -5.33
C GLN A 103 -15.62 11.75 -4.21
N VAL A 104 -15.94 10.66 -3.52
CA VAL A 104 -16.97 10.64 -2.46
C VAL A 104 -16.35 10.66 -1.07
N ALA A 105 -15.11 10.18 -0.91
CA ALA A 105 -14.47 10.14 0.40
C ALA A 105 -13.00 10.50 0.35
N ILE A 106 -12.52 11.20 1.38
CA ILE A 106 -11.11 11.44 1.69
C ILE A 106 -10.93 11.19 3.18
N LEU A 107 -10.05 10.27 3.52
CA LEU A 107 -9.66 9.97 4.90
C LEU A 107 -8.17 10.29 5.08
N ASN A 108 -7.85 11.33 5.86
CA ASN A 108 -6.48 11.67 6.25
C ASN A 108 -6.17 10.93 7.56
N TYR A 109 -5.56 9.77 7.47
CA TYR A 109 -5.33 8.88 8.61
C TYR A 109 -4.22 7.89 8.27
N ASP A 110 -3.20 7.80 9.11
CA ASP A 110 -2.15 6.80 8.92
C ASP A 110 -2.68 5.41 9.26
N ILE A 111 -3.18 4.72 8.24
CA ILE A 111 -3.74 3.36 8.38
C ILE A 111 -2.67 2.34 8.76
N VAL A 112 -1.42 2.53 8.29
CA VAL A 112 -0.33 1.59 8.55
C VAL A 112 0.07 1.64 10.02
N GLN A 113 0.25 2.84 10.57
CA GLN A 113 0.59 3.00 11.97
C GLN A 113 -0.57 2.64 12.91
N ASN A 114 -1.77 3.19 12.65
CA ASN A 114 -2.85 3.20 13.63
C ASN A 114 -3.77 1.98 13.57
N ILE A 115 -3.75 1.21 12.47
CA ILE A 115 -4.50 -0.05 12.36
C ILE A 115 -3.52 -1.24 12.39
N PHE A 116 -2.44 -1.16 11.62
CA PHE A 116 -1.56 -2.30 11.35
C PHE A 116 -0.23 -2.28 12.12
N ASN A 117 -0.08 -1.41 13.16
CA ASN A 117 1.10 -1.33 14.01
C ASN A 117 2.43 -1.25 13.23
N ASN A 118 2.47 -0.41 12.21
CA ASN A 118 3.58 -0.24 11.27
C ASN A 118 3.91 -1.47 10.40
N ASN A 119 3.01 -2.44 10.30
CA ASN A 119 3.13 -3.52 9.35
C ASN A 119 2.38 -3.14 8.05
N SER A 120 3.11 -2.87 6.98
CA SER A 120 2.52 -2.50 5.68
C SER A 120 2.03 -3.69 4.85
N ALA A 121 2.34 -4.91 5.27
CA ALA A 121 1.88 -6.12 4.60
C ALA A 121 0.45 -6.46 5.07
N VAL A 122 -0.49 -6.37 4.16
CA VAL A 122 -1.90 -6.69 4.40
C VAL A 122 -2.41 -7.61 3.28
N TYR A 123 -3.45 -8.36 3.61
CA TYR A 123 -4.25 -9.06 2.60
C TYR A 123 -5.40 -8.15 2.16
N TRP A 124 -6.10 -8.53 1.13
CA TRP A 124 -7.30 -7.82 0.70
C TRP A 124 -8.34 -8.79 0.15
N GLY A 125 -9.59 -8.39 0.24
CA GLY A 125 -10.69 -9.19 -0.25
C GLY A 125 -12.02 -8.46 -0.14
N PHE A 126 -13.07 -9.19 -0.50
CA PHE A 126 -14.44 -8.72 -0.36
C PHE A 126 -15.22 -9.67 0.53
N THR A 127 -16.09 -9.08 1.32
CA THR A 127 -17.15 -9.79 2.02
C THR A 127 -18.49 -9.31 1.50
N ALA A 128 -19.49 -10.15 1.58
CA ALA A 128 -20.85 -9.81 1.20
C ALA A 128 -21.84 -10.60 2.05
N THR A 129 -22.93 -9.97 2.45
CA THR A 129 -23.96 -10.59 3.26
C THR A 129 -25.35 -10.22 2.81
N THR A 130 -26.30 -11.12 3.06
CA THR A 130 -27.72 -10.88 2.89
C THR A 130 -28.44 -11.29 4.18
N GLY A 131 -29.54 -10.61 4.51
CA GLY A 131 -30.28 -10.86 5.71
C GLY A 131 -31.70 -11.34 5.48
N GLY A 132 -32.66 -10.65 6.09
CA GLY A 132 -34.08 -10.88 5.85
C GLY A 132 -34.53 -10.50 4.44
N SER A 133 -33.78 -9.64 3.78
CA SER A 133 -33.83 -9.35 2.35
C SER A 133 -32.61 -9.97 1.66
N ASN A 134 -32.69 -10.22 0.37
CA ASN A 134 -31.59 -10.77 -0.41
C ASN A 134 -31.26 -9.84 -1.59
N ASN A 135 -29.98 -9.79 -1.94
CA ASN A 135 -29.46 -9.06 -3.06
C ASN A 135 -28.40 -9.91 -3.78
N ASN A 136 -28.22 -9.72 -5.08
CA ASN A 136 -27.13 -10.32 -5.83
C ASN A 136 -25.98 -9.34 -5.87
N GLN A 137 -24.89 -9.70 -5.21
CA GLN A 137 -23.68 -8.88 -5.13
C GLN A 137 -22.59 -9.51 -5.97
N SER A 138 -21.94 -8.72 -6.79
CA SER A 138 -20.88 -9.19 -7.68
C SER A 138 -19.76 -8.15 -7.73
N VAL A 139 -18.52 -8.63 -7.76
CA VAL A 139 -17.32 -7.79 -7.90
C VAL A 139 -16.60 -8.15 -9.19
N ARG A 140 -16.18 -7.13 -9.92
CA ARG A 140 -15.33 -7.28 -11.09
C ARG A 140 -14.14 -6.33 -10.96
N PHE A 141 -12.94 -6.88 -11.08
CA PHE A 141 -11.74 -6.05 -11.12
C PHE A 141 -11.49 -5.54 -12.54
N SER A 142 -11.36 -4.24 -12.68
CA SER A 142 -10.86 -3.62 -13.90
C SER A 142 -9.35 -3.43 -13.83
N ASN A 143 -8.83 -3.16 -12.65
CA ASN A 143 -7.40 -3.02 -12.38
C ASN A 143 -7.09 -3.24 -10.89
N THR A 144 -5.99 -3.93 -10.63
CA THR A 144 -5.37 -3.98 -9.30
C THR A 144 -3.89 -3.68 -9.46
N THR A 145 -3.38 -2.74 -8.68
CA THR A 145 -1.95 -2.45 -8.63
C THR A 145 -1.42 -2.91 -7.27
N THR A 146 -0.56 -3.92 -7.30
CA THR A 146 0.16 -4.37 -6.10
C THR A 146 1.44 -3.55 -5.96
N PHE A 147 1.74 -3.13 -4.75
CA PHE A 147 2.90 -2.33 -4.42
C PHE A 147 3.89 -3.17 -3.61
N ASN A 148 5.13 -3.30 -4.11
CA ASN A 148 6.25 -3.92 -3.41
C ASN A 148 7.23 -2.81 -3.00
N PRO A 149 7.23 -2.35 -1.74
CA PRO A 149 8.10 -1.26 -1.33
C PRO A 149 9.58 -1.62 -1.54
N ILE A 150 10.34 -0.65 -2.00
CA ILE A 150 11.79 -0.79 -2.14
C ILE A 150 12.41 -0.68 -0.75
N ASN A 151 13.18 -1.69 -0.36
CA ASN A 151 13.89 -1.66 0.91
C ASN A 151 15.14 -0.76 0.81
N ASP A 152 15.54 -0.19 1.94
CA ASP A 152 16.85 0.45 2.08
C ASP A 152 17.97 -0.54 1.78
N LEU A 153 19.02 -0.08 1.11
CA LEU A 153 20.14 -0.89 0.64
C LEU A 153 21.46 -0.38 1.21
N VAL A 154 22.42 -1.29 1.31
CA VAL A 154 23.81 -0.96 1.66
C VAL A 154 24.72 -1.50 0.58
N ILE A 155 25.56 -0.64 0.01
CA ILE A 155 26.56 -1.00 -1.04
C ILE A 155 27.94 -0.51 -0.62
N CYS A 156 28.98 -1.00 -1.26
CA CYS A 156 30.30 -0.41 -1.17
C CYS A 156 30.47 0.71 -2.20
N GLU A 157 31.38 1.64 -1.94
CA GLU A 157 31.80 2.65 -2.91
C GLU A 157 32.20 1.97 -4.22
N THR A 158 31.74 2.50 -5.36
CA THR A 158 31.89 1.98 -6.73
C THR A 158 31.00 0.80 -7.14
N ASP A 159 30.20 0.24 -6.22
CA ASP A 159 29.24 -0.79 -6.61
C ASP A 159 28.10 -0.18 -7.43
N THR A 160 27.50 -1.02 -8.27
CA THR A 160 26.30 -0.72 -9.03
C THR A 160 25.21 -1.69 -8.62
N VAL A 161 24.00 -1.20 -8.39
CA VAL A 161 22.83 -2.02 -8.08
C VAL A 161 21.70 -1.68 -9.00
N THR A 162 21.02 -2.68 -9.56
CA THR A 162 19.79 -2.51 -10.33
C THR A 162 18.62 -2.60 -9.37
N ILE A 163 17.70 -1.65 -9.44
CA ILE A 163 16.52 -1.60 -8.58
C ILE A 163 15.27 -1.59 -9.44
N ASP A 164 14.42 -2.58 -9.22
CA ASP A 164 13.14 -2.69 -9.90
C ASP A 164 12.13 -1.71 -9.28
N SER A 165 11.25 -1.18 -10.11
CA SER A 165 10.16 -0.33 -9.62
C SER A 165 9.25 -1.10 -8.67
N PRO A 166 8.67 -0.44 -7.66
CA PRO A 166 7.80 -1.10 -6.68
C PRO A 166 6.48 -1.57 -7.29
N VAL A 167 6.22 -1.18 -8.52
CA VAL A 167 4.97 -1.47 -9.25
C VAL A 167 5.15 -1.25 -10.74
N SER A 168 4.50 -2.06 -11.57
CA SER A 168 4.44 -1.81 -13.02
C SER A 168 3.55 -0.62 -13.31
N THR A 169 4.11 0.40 -13.96
CA THR A 169 3.45 1.65 -14.32
C THR A 169 3.68 2.00 -15.79
N ASN A 170 2.95 2.98 -16.31
CA ASN A 170 3.14 3.48 -17.68
C ASN A 170 4.24 4.54 -17.79
N SER A 171 4.62 5.12 -16.66
CA SER A 171 5.71 6.09 -16.58
C SER A 171 6.49 5.89 -15.28
N TYR A 172 7.78 6.09 -15.35
CA TYR A 172 8.71 5.96 -14.23
C TYR A 172 9.47 7.27 -14.10
N LEU A 173 9.67 7.71 -12.88
CA LEU A 173 10.53 8.85 -12.56
C LEU A 173 11.25 8.59 -11.24
N TRP A 174 12.58 8.50 -11.33
CA TRP A 174 13.45 8.36 -10.17
C TRP A 174 14.19 9.67 -9.90
N SER A 175 14.25 10.10 -8.66
CA SER A 175 14.91 11.34 -8.27
C SER A 175 15.63 11.20 -6.92
N PRO A 176 16.74 11.93 -6.71
CA PRO A 176 17.46 12.73 -7.70
C PRO A 176 18.01 11.85 -8.82
N ASN A 177 18.22 12.40 -10.02
CA ASN A 177 18.81 11.67 -11.16
C ASN A 177 20.33 11.52 -11.08
N VAL A 178 20.91 11.77 -9.92
CA VAL A 178 22.35 11.64 -9.67
C VAL A 178 22.69 10.17 -9.51
N SER A 179 23.71 9.71 -10.24
CA SER A 179 24.21 8.33 -10.18
C SER A 179 23.14 7.28 -10.57
N ILE A 180 22.28 7.63 -11.51
CA ILE A 180 21.30 6.75 -12.15
C ILE A 180 21.61 6.75 -13.66
N ASN A 181 21.62 5.58 -14.29
CA ASN A 181 21.89 5.47 -15.73
C ASN A 181 20.76 6.05 -16.58
N ASP A 182 19.50 5.77 -16.22
CA ASP A 182 18.28 6.35 -16.82
C ASP A 182 17.19 6.40 -15.77
N ASN A 183 16.77 7.59 -15.40
CA ASN A 183 15.79 7.80 -14.34
C ASN A 183 14.33 7.70 -14.81
N THR A 184 14.09 7.20 -16.03
CA THR A 184 12.75 7.08 -16.64
C THR A 184 12.36 5.65 -17.00
N ILE A 185 13.18 4.67 -16.66
CA ILE A 185 12.92 3.24 -16.94
C ILE A 185 12.48 2.49 -15.69
N GLU A 186 11.92 1.31 -15.90
CA GLU A 186 11.38 0.44 -14.84
C GLU A 186 12.46 -0.02 -13.86
N SER A 187 13.63 -0.40 -14.37
CA SER A 187 14.70 -1.02 -13.59
C SER A 187 16.04 -0.34 -13.89
N PRO A 188 16.28 0.88 -13.37
CA PRO A 188 17.55 1.58 -13.56
C PRO A 188 18.68 1.00 -12.70
N ASP A 189 19.90 1.31 -13.12
CA ASP A 189 21.12 1.06 -12.35
C ASP A 189 21.49 2.29 -11.53
N PHE A 190 21.81 2.07 -10.26
CA PHE A 190 22.25 3.07 -9.30
C PHE A 190 23.69 2.81 -8.89
N ASN A 191 24.54 3.86 -8.91
CA ASN A 191 25.93 3.79 -8.45
C ASN A 191 26.36 5.04 -7.66
N PRO A 192 25.66 5.37 -6.57
CA PRO A 192 25.98 6.55 -5.77
C PRO A 192 27.35 6.39 -5.10
N LEU A 193 28.11 7.51 -5.02
CA LEU A 193 29.40 7.58 -4.31
C LEU A 193 29.23 8.00 -2.84
N ILE A 194 28.06 8.48 -2.46
CA ILE A 194 27.70 8.88 -1.09
C ILE A 194 26.31 8.37 -0.76
N THR A 195 26.05 8.14 0.50
CA THR A 195 24.71 7.77 0.98
C THR A 195 23.67 8.75 0.44
N THR A 196 22.70 8.22 -0.30
CA THR A 196 21.70 9.03 -1.03
C THR A 196 20.32 8.46 -0.81
N THR A 197 19.35 9.34 -0.54
CA THR A 197 17.92 9.00 -0.52
C THR A 197 17.34 9.25 -1.91
N TYR A 198 16.63 8.24 -2.42
CA TYR A 198 15.96 8.26 -3.71
C TYR A 198 14.45 8.21 -3.53
N TYR A 199 13.75 8.79 -4.50
CA TYR A 199 12.30 8.82 -4.57
C TYR A 199 11.87 8.23 -5.90
N PHE A 200 10.91 7.33 -5.85
CA PHE A 200 10.22 6.81 -7.01
C PHE A 200 8.88 7.52 -7.18
N THR A 201 8.50 7.80 -8.42
CA THR A 201 7.16 8.27 -8.80
C THR A 201 6.78 7.58 -10.11
N GLY A 202 5.66 6.86 -10.10
CA GLY A 202 5.12 6.21 -11.28
C GLY A 202 3.65 6.57 -11.47
N THR A 203 3.16 6.52 -12.72
CA THR A 203 1.74 6.73 -13.03
C THR A 203 1.24 5.54 -13.82
N ASN A 204 0.20 4.88 -13.34
CA ASN A 204 -0.39 3.74 -14.03
C ASN A 204 -1.31 4.19 -15.21
N SER A 205 -1.87 3.23 -15.94
CA SER A 205 -2.75 3.47 -17.09
C SER A 205 -4.05 4.22 -16.75
N PHE A 206 -4.40 4.28 -15.48
CA PHE A 206 -5.59 4.97 -14.97
C PHE A 206 -5.30 6.37 -14.42
N GLY A 207 -4.03 6.81 -14.49
CA GLY A 207 -3.60 8.10 -13.94
C GLY A 207 -3.32 8.07 -12.43
N CYS A 208 -3.42 6.92 -11.77
CA CYS A 208 -3.09 6.81 -10.35
C CYS A 208 -1.58 6.98 -10.14
N LEU A 209 -1.21 7.84 -9.20
CA LEU A 209 0.16 8.14 -8.84
C LEU A 209 0.62 7.16 -7.76
N VAL A 210 1.79 6.56 -7.98
CA VAL A 210 2.48 5.71 -7.00
C VAL A 210 3.80 6.35 -6.63
N LYS A 211 4.13 6.36 -5.36
CA LYS A 211 5.37 6.95 -4.85
C LYS A 211 6.03 5.99 -3.87
N ASP A 212 7.35 6.01 -3.84
CA ASP A 212 8.17 5.30 -2.86
C ASP A 212 9.42 6.10 -2.51
N THR A 213 10.04 5.75 -1.38
CA THR A 213 11.26 6.38 -0.89
C THR A 213 12.15 5.32 -0.26
N PHE A 214 13.41 5.29 -0.68
CA PHE A 214 14.41 4.37 -0.15
C PHE A 214 15.77 5.04 -0.06
N GLN A 215 16.66 4.51 0.76
CA GLN A 215 18.01 4.99 0.94
C GLN A 215 19.02 3.95 0.45
N ILE A 216 20.02 4.39 -0.31
CA ILE A 216 21.23 3.61 -0.58
C ILE A 216 22.35 4.16 0.31
N THR A 217 22.72 3.37 1.32
CA THR A 217 23.86 3.66 2.19
C THR A 217 25.14 3.20 1.51
N VAL A 218 26.12 4.09 1.38
CA VAL A 218 27.42 3.78 0.76
C VAL A 218 28.48 3.67 1.83
N ASN A 219 29.12 2.51 1.90
CA ASN A 219 30.30 2.27 2.72
C ASN A 219 31.57 2.55 1.94
N ASN A 220 32.41 3.40 2.46
CA ASN A 220 33.71 3.69 1.84
C ASN A 220 34.58 2.43 1.82
N LEU A 221 35.36 2.27 0.75
CA LEU A 221 36.37 1.23 0.69
C LEU A 221 37.45 1.52 1.75
N PRO A 222 37.93 0.50 2.47
CA PRO A 222 39.00 0.70 3.43
C PRO A 222 40.28 1.14 2.72
N ALA A 223 40.90 2.19 3.23
CA ALA A 223 42.22 2.60 2.76
C ALA A 223 43.25 1.55 3.20
N VAL A 224 43.77 0.82 2.23
CA VAL A 224 44.83 -0.15 2.48
C VAL A 224 46.17 0.46 2.05
N ASN A 225 47.20 0.25 2.88
CA ASN A 225 48.55 0.67 2.60
C ASN A 225 49.47 -0.54 2.89
N ALA A 226 50.05 -1.08 1.86
CA ALA A 226 50.96 -2.23 1.97
C ALA A 226 52.39 -1.83 2.43
N GLY A 227 52.58 -0.54 2.73
CA GLY A 227 53.89 0.00 3.05
C GLY A 227 54.75 0.24 1.80
N ASN A 228 56.02 0.61 2.04
CA ASN A 228 56.98 0.80 0.97
C ASN A 228 57.56 -0.56 0.49
N ASP A 229 57.92 -0.59 -0.79
CA ASP A 229 58.64 -1.77 -1.35
C ASP A 229 59.88 -2.08 -0.54
N GLN A 230 60.08 -3.35 -0.20
CA GLN A 230 61.24 -3.86 0.52
C GLN A 230 62.17 -4.51 -0.44
N ILE A 231 63.45 -4.17 -0.36
CA ILE A 231 64.53 -4.86 -1.12
C ILE A 231 65.30 -5.74 -0.14
N VAL A 232 65.32 -7.02 -0.37
CA VAL A 232 66.09 -7.99 0.44
C VAL A 232 67.14 -8.68 -0.41
N CYS A 233 68.27 -9.02 0.16
CA CYS A 233 69.28 -9.86 -0.49
C CYS A 233 68.89 -11.34 -0.36
N ASP A 234 69.51 -12.19 -1.21
CA ASP A 234 69.25 -13.63 -1.14
C ASP A 234 69.59 -14.18 0.26
N GLY A 235 68.66 -14.87 0.86
CA GLY A 235 68.76 -15.38 2.24
C GLY A 235 68.28 -14.48 3.36
N ASP A 236 67.89 -13.21 3.08
CA ASP A 236 67.32 -12.27 4.05
C ASP A 236 65.80 -12.39 4.15
N SER A 237 65.22 -11.83 5.19
CA SER A 237 63.79 -11.75 5.39
C SER A 237 63.35 -10.28 5.58
N ALA A 238 62.22 -9.91 5.01
CA ALA A 238 61.57 -8.63 5.27
C ALA A 238 60.40 -8.79 6.23
N THR A 239 60.20 -7.84 7.14
CA THR A 239 59.04 -7.77 8.00
C THR A 239 58.08 -6.73 7.43
N LEU A 240 56.81 -7.12 7.16
CA LEU A 240 55.73 -6.24 6.80
C LEU A 240 55.03 -5.80 8.08
N ASN A 241 54.79 -4.49 8.23
CA ASN A 241 54.09 -3.89 9.37
C ASN A 241 52.68 -3.50 8.99
#